data_346078d2ac13174a05e01113d3bb7625
#
_entry.id   346078d2ac13174a05e01113d3bb7625
#
_cell.length_a   1.000
_cell.length_b   1.000
_cell.length_c   1.000
_cell.angle_alpha   90.00
_cell.angle_beta   90.00
_cell.angle_gamma   90.00
#
_symmetry.space_group_name_H-M   'P 1'
#
loop_
_entity.id
_entity.type
_entity.pdbx_description
1 polymer ?
#
loop_
_entity_poly.entity_id
_entity_poly.type
_entity_poly.pdbx_seq_one_letter_code
_entity_poly.pdbx_strand_id
1 'polypeptide(L)'
;MFGVHMTDWQRGNHIQSFFNPDSTETYLGDTPNVPRMIVGHSYWTNTPIDNLRNYRVQLKDSLDKYNVKFWQTETCIMGNDEEIGGGGGYDFTMKTALYVARIIHHDIVYAGAKSWQWWRAIGGDYKDGLIREYTEEGSLDGKAVDSKLMWALGNYSRFIRPGAVRMNVTAQNPEGEIIPEGDTDPKGLMCSAYKNENGKWAVVVINYSEEPKKISFNLDKKKKNSKWTAYRTSDMNNEHITPVAQITDTHNIDIPQRCIVTFVSE
;
A
#
# COMPACT_ATOMS: atom_id res chain seq x y z
N MET A 1 11.55 -7.06 19.20
CA MET A 1 10.53 -6.40 18.38
C MET A 1 9.17 -6.95 18.78
N PHE A 2 8.22 -6.10 19.12
CA PHE A 2 6.92 -6.51 19.66
C PHE A 2 5.90 -6.52 18.54
N GLY A 3 5.22 -7.66 18.33
CA GLY A 3 4.18 -7.81 17.31
C GLY A 3 2.81 -7.46 17.88
N VAL A 4 2.04 -6.70 17.13
CA VAL A 4 0.66 -6.34 17.45
C VAL A 4 -0.18 -6.56 16.20
N HIS A 5 -1.26 -7.33 16.33
CA HIS A 5 -2.32 -7.30 15.34
C HIS A 5 -3.10 -5.99 15.48
N MET A 6 -3.54 -5.40 14.37
CA MET A 6 -4.34 -4.17 14.46
C MET A 6 -5.62 -4.38 15.27
N THR A 7 -6.22 -5.57 15.20
CA THR A 7 -7.34 -5.97 16.06
C THR A 7 -6.94 -6.20 17.50
N ASP A 8 -5.73 -6.72 17.75
CA ASP A 8 -5.21 -6.96 19.11
C ASP A 8 -4.76 -5.65 19.75
N TRP A 9 -4.36 -4.66 18.96
CA TRP A 9 -4.11 -3.32 19.43
C TRP A 9 -5.34 -2.74 20.16
N GLN A 10 -6.55 -2.96 19.64
CA GLN A 10 -7.80 -2.55 20.31
C GLN A 10 -8.08 -3.36 21.56
N ARG A 11 -7.63 -4.63 21.65
CA ARG A 11 -7.86 -5.53 22.76
C ARG A 11 -6.79 -5.46 23.84
N GLY A 12 -5.52 -5.32 23.44
CA GLY A 12 -4.37 -5.45 24.32
C GLY A 12 -3.69 -4.14 24.70
N ASN A 13 -3.98 -3.05 23.98
CA ASN A 13 -3.42 -1.72 24.23
C ASN A 13 -1.88 -1.71 24.40
N HIS A 14 -1.19 -2.54 23.61
CA HIS A 14 0.26 -2.73 23.73
C HIS A 14 1.06 -1.44 23.54
N ILE A 15 0.59 -0.53 22.67
CA ILE A 15 1.27 0.77 22.47
C ILE A 15 1.24 1.57 23.76
N GLN A 16 0.09 1.62 24.43
CA GLN A 16 -0.02 2.29 25.73
C GLN A 16 0.83 1.59 26.78
N SER A 17 0.76 0.26 26.87
CA SER A 17 1.49 -0.52 27.87
C SER A 17 3.00 -0.32 27.76
N PHE A 18 3.54 -0.31 26.54
CA PHE A 18 4.99 -0.26 26.34
C PHE A 18 5.56 1.15 26.22
N PHE A 19 4.76 2.14 25.84
CA PHE A 19 5.27 3.46 25.51
C PHE A 19 4.62 4.62 26.28
N ASN A 20 3.63 4.36 27.13
CA ASN A 20 3.13 5.35 28.08
C ASN A 20 3.98 5.31 29.36
N PRO A 21 4.65 6.42 29.75
CA PRO A 21 5.46 6.47 30.98
C PRO A 21 4.70 6.11 32.26
N ASP A 22 3.38 6.29 32.27
CA ASP A 22 2.53 5.95 33.43
C ASP A 22 2.32 4.44 33.58
N SER A 23 2.67 3.63 32.58
CA SER A 23 2.59 2.16 32.59
C SER A 23 3.85 1.57 33.25
N THR A 24 4.08 1.83 34.53
CA THR A 24 5.36 1.61 35.23
C THR A 24 5.89 0.17 35.18
N GLU A 25 5.01 -0.83 35.11
CA GLU A 25 5.42 -2.26 35.09
C GLU A 25 5.83 -2.75 33.70
N THR A 26 5.34 -2.10 32.63
CA THR A 26 5.49 -2.57 31.26
C THR A 26 6.19 -1.56 30.35
N TYR A 27 6.51 -0.38 30.85
CA TYR A 27 7.13 0.69 30.10
C TYR A 27 8.52 0.31 29.57
N LEU A 28 8.69 0.43 28.25
CA LEU A 28 9.92 0.12 27.53
C LEU A 28 10.52 1.32 26.81
N GLY A 29 9.86 2.48 26.88
CA GLY A 29 10.17 3.63 26.04
C GLY A 29 11.56 4.21 26.19
N ASP A 30 12.21 4.01 27.37
CA ASP A 30 13.54 4.51 27.69
C ASP A 30 14.58 3.38 27.77
N THR A 31 14.21 2.16 27.41
CA THR A 31 15.13 1.01 27.45
C THR A 31 16.21 1.17 26.39
N PRO A 32 17.51 1.14 26.75
CA PRO A 32 18.61 1.24 25.80
C PRO A 32 18.53 0.19 24.69
N ASN A 33 18.80 0.58 23.46
CA ASN A 33 18.75 -0.28 22.25
C ASN A 33 17.37 -0.85 21.92
N VAL A 34 16.31 -0.42 22.56
CA VAL A 34 14.92 -0.72 22.15
C VAL A 34 14.39 0.48 21.36
N PRO A 35 14.13 0.31 20.04
CA PRO A 35 13.58 1.41 19.26
C PRO A 35 12.12 1.69 19.66
N ARG A 36 11.71 2.96 19.64
CA ARG A 36 10.29 3.33 19.78
C ARG A 36 9.53 2.94 18.51
N MET A 37 9.26 1.65 18.42
CA MET A 37 8.64 1.05 17.25
C MET A 37 7.84 -0.17 17.65
N ILE A 38 6.70 -0.34 17.00
CA ILE A 38 5.85 -1.53 17.09
C ILE A 38 5.67 -2.14 15.70
N VAL A 39 5.49 -3.43 15.64
CA VAL A 39 5.18 -4.15 14.41
C VAL A 39 3.83 -4.84 14.56
N GLY A 40 3.15 -5.05 13.45
CA GLY A 40 1.85 -5.70 13.47
C GLY A 40 1.45 -6.28 12.13
N HIS A 41 0.38 -7.05 12.18
CA HIS A 41 -0.26 -7.70 11.03
C HIS A 41 -1.65 -7.11 10.83
N SER A 42 -1.98 -6.69 9.61
CA SER A 42 -3.27 -6.04 9.32
C SER A 42 -4.42 -7.02 9.03
N TYR A 43 -4.34 -8.22 9.60
CA TYR A 43 -5.39 -9.23 9.47
C TYR A 43 -6.75 -8.76 10.03
N TRP A 44 -7.84 -9.15 9.38
CA TRP A 44 -9.24 -8.87 9.76
C TRP A 44 -9.59 -7.37 9.86
N THR A 45 -8.84 -6.53 9.17
CA THR A 45 -9.05 -5.06 9.21
C THR A 45 -9.57 -4.49 7.91
N ASN A 46 -9.86 -5.34 6.91
CA ASN A 46 -10.18 -4.91 5.55
C ASN A 46 -11.67 -4.94 5.24
N THR A 47 -12.45 -5.70 6.01
CA THR A 47 -13.90 -5.88 5.85
C THR A 47 -14.63 -5.67 7.17
N PRO A 48 -15.82 -5.06 7.16
CA PRO A 48 -16.38 -4.27 6.07
C PRO A 48 -15.47 -3.11 5.69
N ILE A 49 -15.69 -2.50 4.51
CA ILE A 49 -14.75 -1.55 3.91
C ILE A 49 -14.44 -0.32 4.77
N ASP A 50 -15.39 0.10 5.61
CA ASP A 50 -15.20 1.22 6.54
C ASP A 50 -14.13 0.91 7.60
N ASN A 51 -13.95 -0.36 7.96
CA ASN A 51 -12.91 -0.78 8.89
C ASN A 51 -11.51 -0.56 8.32
N LEU A 52 -11.38 -0.65 7.01
CA LEU A 52 -10.10 -0.46 6.32
C LEU A 52 -9.43 0.86 6.71
N ARG A 53 -10.20 1.92 6.85
CA ARG A 53 -9.70 3.23 7.29
C ARG A 53 -9.76 3.39 8.80
N ASN A 54 -10.89 3.08 9.42
CA ASN A 54 -11.13 3.39 10.84
C ASN A 54 -10.07 2.78 11.76
N TYR A 55 -9.72 1.51 11.57
CA TYR A 55 -8.69 0.87 12.39
C TYR A 55 -7.30 1.51 12.21
N ARG A 56 -6.99 1.95 10.99
CA ARG A 56 -5.69 2.57 10.68
C ARG A 56 -5.56 3.97 11.26
N VAL A 57 -6.63 4.75 11.24
CA VAL A 57 -6.68 6.07 11.89
C VAL A 57 -6.53 5.91 13.40
N GLN A 58 -7.28 5.00 14.04
CA GLN A 58 -7.17 4.74 15.47
C GLN A 58 -5.76 4.26 15.87
N LEU A 59 -5.15 3.39 15.06
CA LEU A 59 -3.76 2.98 15.26
C LEU A 59 -2.82 4.18 15.17
N LYS A 60 -2.97 5.01 14.15
CA LYS A 60 -2.13 6.20 13.93
C LYS A 60 -2.22 7.18 15.08
N ASP A 61 -3.43 7.45 15.59
CA ASP A 61 -3.64 8.35 16.73
C ASP A 61 -2.88 7.85 17.98
N SER A 62 -2.89 6.55 18.23
CA SER A 62 -2.15 5.96 19.34
C SER A 62 -0.63 6.00 19.14
N LEU A 63 -0.18 5.75 17.91
CA LEU A 63 1.24 5.84 17.55
C LEU A 63 1.77 7.28 17.73
N ASP A 64 1.01 8.27 17.26
CA ASP A 64 1.38 9.68 17.37
C ASP A 64 1.41 10.15 18.82
N LYS A 65 0.40 9.76 19.61
CA LYS A 65 0.32 10.10 21.03
C LYS A 65 1.59 9.74 21.79
N TYR A 66 2.21 8.60 21.48
CA TYR A 66 3.41 8.11 22.16
C TYR A 66 4.68 8.22 21.32
N ASN A 67 4.65 8.89 20.17
CA ASN A 67 5.78 9.00 19.22
C ASN A 67 6.40 7.64 18.87
N VAL A 68 5.57 6.67 18.48
CA VAL A 68 5.97 5.31 18.14
C VAL A 68 5.89 5.12 16.62
N LYS A 69 6.90 4.48 16.02
CA LYS A 69 6.88 4.09 14.61
C LYS A 69 6.15 2.76 14.45
N PHE A 70 5.56 2.56 13.28
CA PHE A 70 4.85 1.32 12.95
C PHE A 70 5.41 0.67 11.68
N TRP A 71 5.60 -0.65 11.73
CA TRP A 71 5.84 -1.49 10.57
C TRP A 71 4.71 -2.51 10.43
N GLN A 72 4.11 -2.54 9.27
CA GLN A 72 3.24 -3.64 8.87
C GLN A 72 4.13 -4.77 8.34
N THR A 73 4.26 -5.85 9.10
CA THR A 73 5.27 -6.89 8.86
C THR A 73 4.71 -8.18 8.29
N GLU A 74 3.40 -8.32 8.25
CA GLU A 74 2.76 -9.46 7.60
C GLU A 74 1.28 -9.16 7.31
N THR A 75 0.84 -9.45 6.11
CA THR A 75 -0.57 -9.64 5.78
C THR A 75 -0.71 -10.60 4.62
N CYS A 76 -1.81 -11.31 4.56
CA CYS A 76 -2.21 -12.20 3.49
C CYS A 76 -3.72 -12.10 3.25
N ILE A 77 -4.23 -12.87 2.31
CA ILE A 77 -5.66 -12.96 2.04
C ILE A 77 -6.25 -14.07 2.92
N MET A 78 -7.15 -13.69 3.80
CA MET A 78 -7.79 -14.64 4.70
C MET A 78 -8.78 -15.55 3.94
N GLY A 79 -8.94 -16.78 4.45
CA GLY A 79 -9.82 -17.79 3.81
C GLY A 79 -11.29 -17.40 3.73
N ASN A 80 -11.73 -16.45 4.56
CA ASN A 80 -13.10 -15.97 4.65
C ASN A 80 -13.31 -14.56 4.11
N ASP A 81 -12.39 -14.05 3.27
CA ASP A 81 -12.59 -12.75 2.63
C ASP A 81 -13.65 -12.84 1.54
N GLU A 82 -14.78 -12.17 1.75
CA GLU A 82 -15.95 -12.24 0.86
C GLU A 82 -15.72 -11.49 -0.47
N GLU A 83 -14.96 -10.39 -0.46
CA GLU A 83 -14.78 -9.53 -1.63
C GLU A 83 -14.04 -10.26 -2.76
N ILE A 84 -13.03 -11.04 -2.41
CA ILE A 84 -12.22 -11.77 -3.38
C ILE A 84 -12.48 -13.27 -3.37
N GLY A 85 -13.47 -13.73 -2.58
CA GLY A 85 -13.86 -15.14 -2.49
C GLY A 85 -12.85 -16.00 -1.74
N GLY A 86 -12.21 -15.43 -0.71
CA GLY A 86 -11.19 -16.08 0.09
C GLY A 86 -9.85 -16.22 -0.60
N GLY A 87 -8.86 -16.71 0.14
CA GLY A 87 -7.47 -16.84 -0.30
C GLY A 87 -7.15 -18.09 -1.12
N GLY A 88 -8.03 -19.10 -1.12
CA GLY A 88 -7.78 -20.37 -1.83
C GLY A 88 -7.72 -20.23 -3.35
N GLY A 89 -6.95 -21.12 -4.00
CA GLY A 89 -6.75 -21.12 -5.45
C GLY A 89 -5.76 -20.06 -5.93
N TYR A 90 -5.83 -19.73 -7.21
CA TYR A 90 -4.94 -18.75 -7.84
C TYR A 90 -5.72 -17.63 -8.48
N ASP A 91 -5.14 -16.43 -8.48
CA ASP A 91 -5.63 -15.30 -9.25
C ASP A 91 -4.45 -14.56 -9.86
N PHE A 92 -4.37 -14.58 -11.18
CA PHE A 92 -3.36 -13.88 -11.96
C PHE A 92 -3.86 -12.53 -12.48
N THR A 93 -5.10 -12.15 -12.14
CA THR A 93 -5.76 -10.93 -12.60
C THR A 93 -5.52 -9.74 -11.68
N MET A 94 -6.00 -8.58 -12.11
CA MET A 94 -5.98 -7.37 -11.27
C MET A 94 -6.94 -7.43 -10.08
N LYS A 95 -7.82 -8.43 -9.95
CA LYS A 95 -8.77 -8.50 -8.84
C LYS A 95 -8.05 -8.55 -7.49
N THR A 96 -7.23 -9.58 -7.27
CA THR A 96 -6.42 -9.71 -6.05
C THR A 96 -5.36 -8.61 -5.94
N ALA A 97 -4.74 -8.24 -7.05
CA ALA A 97 -3.70 -7.21 -7.09
C ALA A 97 -4.22 -5.85 -6.61
N LEU A 98 -5.40 -5.43 -7.06
CA LEU A 98 -6.02 -4.17 -6.63
C LEU A 98 -6.48 -4.23 -5.18
N TYR A 99 -7.04 -5.35 -4.74
CA TYR A 99 -7.42 -5.56 -3.34
C TYR A 99 -6.23 -5.32 -2.41
N VAL A 100 -5.08 -5.93 -2.72
CA VAL A 100 -3.86 -5.77 -1.91
C VAL A 100 -3.26 -4.38 -2.07
N ALA A 101 -3.26 -3.79 -3.27
CA ALA A 101 -2.79 -2.41 -3.47
C ALA A 101 -3.60 -1.40 -2.62
N ARG A 102 -4.90 -1.62 -2.47
CA ARG A 102 -5.77 -0.83 -1.58
C ARG A 102 -5.33 -0.98 -0.11
N ILE A 103 -4.98 -2.18 0.34
CA ILE A 103 -4.47 -2.40 1.70
C ILE A 103 -3.13 -1.67 1.88
N ILE A 104 -2.20 -1.80 0.95
CA ILE A 104 -0.91 -1.08 0.97
C ILE A 104 -1.13 0.42 1.11
N HIS A 105 -2.02 0.97 0.27
CA HIS A 105 -2.35 2.39 0.33
C HIS A 105 -2.81 2.82 1.71
N HIS A 106 -3.79 2.11 2.29
CA HIS A 106 -4.35 2.47 3.58
C HIS A 106 -3.36 2.29 4.74
N ASP A 107 -2.56 1.22 4.73
CA ASP A 107 -1.53 1.01 5.77
C ASP A 107 -0.47 2.13 5.74
N ILE A 108 -0.07 2.60 4.56
CA ILE A 108 0.91 3.67 4.43
C ILE A 108 0.29 5.04 4.72
N VAL A 109 -0.89 5.33 4.16
CA VAL A 109 -1.50 6.66 4.23
C VAL A 109 -2.12 6.93 5.61
N TYR A 110 -2.91 6.00 6.12
CA TYR A 110 -3.66 6.19 7.35
C TYR A 110 -2.98 5.63 8.60
N ALA A 111 -2.36 4.44 8.55
CA ALA A 111 -1.61 3.93 9.70
C ALA A 111 -0.18 4.52 9.78
N GLY A 112 0.31 5.15 8.71
CA GLY A 112 1.65 5.72 8.68
C GLY A 112 2.76 4.68 8.69
N ALA A 113 2.49 3.47 8.17
CA ALA A 113 3.45 2.37 8.12
C ALA A 113 4.76 2.80 7.45
N LYS A 114 5.89 2.54 8.11
CA LYS A 114 7.24 2.87 7.62
C LYS A 114 7.88 1.71 6.87
N SER A 115 7.32 0.51 6.98
CA SER A 115 7.63 -0.68 6.22
C SER A 115 6.34 -1.44 5.96
N TRP A 116 6.27 -2.11 4.82
CA TRP A 116 5.14 -2.95 4.46
C TRP A 116 5.65 -4.26 3.87
N GLN A 117 5.18 -5.40 4.42
CA GLN A 117 5.62 -6.73 4.04
C GLN A 117 4.41 -7.62 3.77
N TRP A 118 4.58 -8.51 2.82
CA TRP A 118 3.57 -9.43 2.34
C TRP A 118 3.90 -10.89 2.69
N TRP A 119 2.91 -11.66 3.02
CA TRP A 119 2.97 -13.10 3.15
C TRP A 119 2.22 -13.71 1.95
N ARG A 120 2.89 -14.33 0.95
CA ARG A 120 4.30 -14.69 0.86
C ARG A 120 4.84 -14.55 -0.57
N ALA A 121 6.18 -14.62 -0.75
CA ALA A 121 6.82 -14.45 -2.06
C ALA A 121 6.50 -15.60 -3.03
N ILE A 122 6.64 -16.85 -2.59
CA ILE A 122 6.35 -18.03 -3.40
C ILE A 122 5.16 -18.75 -2.77
N GLY A 123 4.11 -18.98 -3.53
CA GLY A 123 2.87 -19.60 -3.08
C GLY A 123 2.59 -20.93 -3.74
N GLY A 124 1.97 -21.84 -2.96
CA GLY A 124 1.31 -23.03 -3.47
C GLY A 124 -0.11 -22.70 -3.96
N ASP A 125 -1.12 -23.47 -3.52
CA ASP A 125 -2.53 -23.30 -3.90
C ASP A 125 -3.25 -22.15 -3.16
N TYR A 126 -2.65 -20.94 -3.18
CA TYR A 126 -3.20 -19.79 -2.51
C TYR A 126 -2.92 -18.48 -3.28
N LYS A 127 -3.87 -17.54 -3.26
CA LYS A 127 -3.78 -16.25 -3.96
C LYS A 127 -2.65 -15.34 -3.45
N ASP A 128 -2.07 -15.68 -2.31
CA ASP A 128 -1.01 -14.89 -1.66
C ASP A 128 0.34 -14.97 -2.37
N GLY A 129 0.59 -16.01 -3.15
CA GLY A 129 1.86 -16.16 -3.84
C GLY A 129 2.10 -15.01 -4.82
N LEU A 130 3.18 -14.24 -4.62
CA LEU A 130 3.64 -13.29 -5.64
C LEU A 130 4.07 -14.02 -6.90
N ILE A 131 4.73 -15.16 -6.71
CA ILE A 131 5.17 -16.08 -7.75
C ILE A 131 4.55 -17.44 -7.44
N ARG A 132 3.98 -18.06 -8.47
CA ARG A 132 3.55 -19.45 -8.43
C ARG A 132 4.62 -20.34 -9.02
N GLU A 133 4.94 -21.40 -8.32
CA GLU A 133 5.76 -22.49 -8.83
C GLU A 133 4.89 -23.65 -9.33
N TYR A 134 5.36 -24.29 -10.39
CA TYR A 134 4.82 -25.53 -10.92
C TYR A 134 5.98 -26.52 -10.99
N THR A 135 5.98 -27.51 -10.12
CA THR A 135 6.98 -28.57 -10.08
C THR A 135 6.28 -29.89 -10.41
N GLU A 136 6.84 -30.65 -11.31
CA GLU A 136 6.38 -32.03 -11.53
C GLU A 136 6.79 -32.89 -10.35
N GLU A 137 5.91 -33.81 -9.94
CA GLU A 137 6.18 -34.73 -8.83
C GLU A 137 7.49 -35.49 -9.04
N GLY A 138 8.41 -35.41 -8.09
CA GLY A 138 9.72 -36.03 -8.16
C GLY A 138 10.77 -35.31 -9.01
N SER A 139 10.46 -34.16 -9.59
CA SER A 139 11.40 -33.31 -10.34
C SER A 139 11.99 -32.19 -9.46
N LEU A 140 13.25 -31.85 -9.75
CA LEU A 140 13.86 -30.59 -9.22
C LEU A 140 13.69 -29.41 -10.18
N ASP A 141 13.20 -29.68 -11.39
CA ASP A 141 12.91 -28.67 -12.40
C ASP A 141 11.44 -28.25 -12.31
N GLY A 142 11.19 -27.00 -12.56
CA GLY A 142 9.85 -26.44 -12.50
C GLY A 142 9.71 -25.15 -13.31
N LYS A 143 8.50 -24.63 -13.34
CA LYS A 143 8.16 -23.37 -13.99
C LYS A 143 7.69 -22.37 -12.94
N ALA A 144 8.20 -21.15 -13.00
CA ALA A 144 7.74 -20.04 -12.18
C ALA A 144 6.86 -19.10 -13.04
N VAL A 145 5.72 -18.68 -12.48
CA VAL A 145 4.81 -17.71 -13.11
C VAL A 145 4.51 -16.62 -12.11
N ASP A 146 4.73 -15.39 -12.51
CA ASP A 146 4.43 -14.20 -11.74
C ASP A 146 2.92 -13.87 -11.74
N SER A 147 2.48 -13.18 -10.70
CA SER A 147 1.10 -12.71 -10.57
C SER A 147 0.99 -11.20 -10.74
N LYS A 148 -0.20 -10.69 -11.06
CA LYS A 148 -0.46 -9.24 -11.02
C LYS A 148 -0.27 -8.68 -9.61
N LEU A 149 -0.45 -9.50 -8.56
CA LEU A 149 -0.15 -9.12 -7.18
C LEU A 149 1.32 -8.76 -6.98
N MET A 150 2.26 -9.53 -7.55
CA MET A 150 3.69 -9.18 -7.49
C MET A 150 3.95 -7.80 -8.10
N TRP A 151 3.32 -7.51 -9.21
CA TRP A 151 3.49 -6.24 -9.91
C TRP A 151 2.75 -5.08 -9.23
N ALA A 152 1.64 -5.35 -8.54
CA ALA A 152 0.99 -4.37 -7.68
C ALA A 152 1.91 -3.92 -6.54
N LEU A 153 2.53 -4.87 -5.83
CA LEU A 153 3.56 -4.57 -4.83
C LEU A 153 4.76 -3.85 -5.47
N GLY A 154 5.16 -4.27 -6.66
CA GLY A 154 6.23 -3.67 -7.44
C GLY A 154 5.99 -2.19 -7.79
N ASN A 155 4.74 -1.75 -7.99
CA ASN A 155 4.40 -0.33 -8.21
C ASN A 155 4.80 0.55 -7.02
N TYR A 156 4.90 0.00 -5.83
CA TYR A 156 5.44 0.68 -4.66
C TYR A 156 6.95 0.42 -4.52
N SER A 157 7.35 -0.85 -4.40
CA SER A 157 8.70 -1.23 -3.96
C SER A 157 9.80 -0.84 -4.95
N ARG A 158 9.50 -0.77 -6.26
CA ARG A 158 10.46 -0.37 -7.28
C ARG A 158 10.79 1.12 -7.23
N PHE A 159 9.80 1.96 -6.91
CA PHE A 159 9.91 3.41 -7.08
C PHE A 159 9.98 4.17 -5.74
N ILE A 160 9.52 3.60 -4.65
CA ILE A 160 9.58 4.16 -3.31
C ILE A 160 10.70 3.45 -2.57
N ARG A 161 11.83 4.13 -2.44
CA ARG A 161 13.05 3.51 -1.92
C ARG A 161 13.24 3.83 -0.42
N PRO A 162 14.06 3.04 0.29
CA PRO A 162 14.42 3.37 1.68
C PRO A 162 14.85 4.84 1.79
N GLY A 163 14.36 5.52 2.84
CA GLY A 163 14.55 6.96 3.02
C GLY A 163 13.51 7.85 2.32
N ALA A 164 12.63 7.29 1.50
CA ALA A 164 11.56 8.06 0.88
C ALA A 164 10.60 8.65 1.93
N VAL A 165 10.19 9.89 1.72
CA VAL A 165 9.22 10.59 2.55
C VAL A 165 7.88 10.62 1.84
N ARG A 166 6.82 10.11 2.51
CA ARG A 166 5.45 10.28 2.03
C ARG A 166 5.04 11.75 2.16
N MET A 167 4.50 12.29 1.10
CA MET A 167 3.98 13.66 1.04
C MET A 167 2.47 13.64 1.22
N ASN A 168 1.91 14.69 1.82
CA ASN A 168 0.47 14.84 1.87
C ASN A 168 -0.08 15.11 0.47
N VAL A 169 -1.19 14.47 0.15
CA VAL A 169 -1.96 14.69 -1.07
C VAL A 169 -3.24 15.43 -0.67
N THR A 170 -3.58 16.47 -1.42
CA THR A 170 -4.83 17.20 -1.26
C THR A 170 -5.60 17.09 -2.56
N ALA A 171 -6.77 16.46 -2.51
CA ALA A 171 -7.66 16.39 -3.66
C ALA A 171 -8.49 17.68 -3.78
N GLN A 172 -8.71 18.09 -5.02
CA GLN A 172 -9.54 19.26 -5.36
C GLN A 172 -10.50 18.91 -6.50
N ASN A 173 -11.68 19.51 -6.49
CA ASN A 173 -12.58 19.48 -7.64
C ASN A 173 -12.05 20.40 -8.77
N PRO A 174 -12.66 20.37 -9.99
CA PRO A 174 -12.26 21.25 -11.10
C PRO A 174 -12.31 22.74 -10.76
N GLU A 175 -13.16 23.15 -9.83
CA GLU A 175 -13.32 24.53 -9.34
C GLU A 175 -12.23 24.93 -8.34
N GLY A 176 -11.39 23.96 -7.91
CA GLY A 176 -10.28 24.18 -6.97
C GLY A 176 -10.66 24.04 -5.51
N GLU A 177 -11.87 23.62 -5.19
CA GLU A 177 -12.30 23.39 -3.81
C GLU A 177 -11.72 22.06 -3.29
N ILE A 178 -11.24 22.07 -2.05
CA ILE A 178 -10.70 20.88 -1.40
C ILE A 178 -11.83 19.87 -1.16
N ILE A 179 -11.61 18.65 -1.65
CA ILE A 179 -12.45 17.51 -1.34
C ILE A 179 -11.82 16.81 -0.13
N PRO A 180 -12.42 16.90 1.06
CA PRO A 180 -11.91 16.17 2.22
C PRO A 180 -11.76 14.69 1.89
N GLU A 181 -10.54 14.15 2.13
CA GLU A 181 -10.23 12.73 1.87
C GLU A 181 -10.41 12.27 0.42
N GLY A 182 -10.55 13.21 -0.51
CA GLY A 182 -10.73 12.93 -1.94
C GLY A 182 -9.52 12.30 -2.61
N ASP A 183 -8.40 12.15 -1.90
CA ASP A 183 -7.23 11.38 -2.33
C ASP A 183 -7.43 9.87 -2.15
N THR A 184 -8.48 9.44 -1.46
CA THR A 184 -8.75 8.03 -1.18
C THR A 184 -10.23 7.67 -1.26
N ASP A 185 -10.63 7.15 -2.41
CA ASP A 185 -11.88 6.39 -2.58
C ASP A 185 -11.55 4.90 -2.69
N PRO A 186 -11.85 4.07 -1.66
CA PRO A 186 -11.47 2.66 -1.65
C PRO A 186 -12.16 1.81 -2.73
N LYS A 187 -13.17 2.34 -3.42
CA LYS A 187 -13.86 1.73 -4.57
C LYS A 187 -13.58 2.46 -5.89
N GLY A 188 -12.82 3.56 -5.84
CA GLY A 188 -12.52 4.41 -6.98
C GLY A 188 -11.04 4.73 -7.08
N LEU A 189 -10.70 6.00 -7.04
CA LEU A 189 -9.32 6.48 -7.11
C LEU A 189 -8.68 6.58 -5.72
N MET A 190 -7.45 6.08 -5.63
CA MET A 190 -6.58 6.31 -4.47
C MET A 190 -5.24 6.85 -4.96
N CYS A 191 -4.75 7.90 -4.33
CA CYS A 191 -3.52 8.57 -4.72
C CYS A 191 -2.58 8.77 -3.53
N SER A 192 -1.32 8.44 -3.70
CA SER A 192 -0.27 8.70 -2.70
C SER A 192 1.00 9.19 -3.38
N ALA A 193 1.73 10.08 -2.72
CA ALA A 193 2.91 10.73 -3.27
C ALA A 193 4.11 10.57 -2.34
N TYR A 194 5.27 10.38 -2.93
CA TYR A 194 6.52 10.11 -2.23
C TYR A 194 7.67 10.90 -2.86
N LYS A 195 8.57 11.38 -2.01
CA LYS A 195 9.82 11.99 -2.44
C LYS A 195 10.98 11.15 -1.96
N ASN A 196 11.75 10.61 -2.87
CA ASN A 196 12.96 9.83 -2.59
C ASN A 196 14.13 10.74 -2.20
N GLU A 197 15.14 10.19 -1.52
CA GLU A 197 16.34 10.92 -1.11
C GLU A 197 17.11 11.53 -2.29
N ASN A 198 17.10 10.88 -3.45
CA ASN A 198 17.69 11.40 -4.69
C ASN A 198 16.91 12.55 -5.33
N GLY A 199 15.84 13.02 -4.66
CA GLY A 199 14.99 14.12 -5.11
C GLY A 199 13.92 13.73 -6.13
N LYS A 200 13.90 12.49 -6.63
CA LYS A 200 12.86 12.01 -7.54
C LYS A 200 11.54 11.79 -6.78
N TRP A 201 10.45 12.03 -7.49
CA TRP A 201 9.11 11.80 -6.97
C TRP A 201 8.52 10.52 -7.56
N ALA A 202 7.72 9.86 -6.77
CA ALA A 202 6.84 8.78 -7.19
C ALA A 202 5.40 9.11 -6.74
N VAL A 203 4.47 9.10 -7.69
CA VAL A 203 3.03 9.27 -7.42
C VAL A 203 2.34 7.98 -7.83
N VAL A 204 1.77 7.28 -6.87
CA VAL A 204 1.04 6.03 -7.10
C VAL A 204 -0.45 6.35 -7.16
N VAL A 205 -1.09 5.97 -8.26
CA VAL A 205 -2.52 6.11 -8.50
C VAL A 205 -3.11 4.73 -8.73
N ILE A 206 -4.10 4.37 -7.93
CA ILE A 206 -4.87 3.14 -8.06
C ILE A 206 -6.25 3.52 -8.57
N ASN A 207 -6.68 2.99 -9.70
CA ASN A 207 -8.07 3.02 -10.12
C ASN A 207 -8.71 1.65 -9.85
N TYR A 208 -9.43 1.58 -8.73
CA TYR A 208 -10.13 0.36 -8.30
C TYR A 208 -11.44 0.13 -9.04
N SER A 209 -12.01 1.18 -9.64
CA SER A 209 -13.31 1.15 -10.31
C SER A 209 -13.27 0.49 -11.69
N GLU A 210 -14.43 0.10 -12.16
CA GLU A 210 -14.65 -0.43 -13.53
C GLU A 210 -14.71 0.67 -14.60
N GLU A 211 -14.58 1.95 -14.20
CA GLU A 211 -14.66 3.09 -15.09
C GLU A 211 -13.30 3.78 -15.22
N PRO A 212 -12.93 4.25 -16.42
CA PRO A 212 -11.75 5.10 -16.58
C PRO A 212 -11.96 6.42 -15.85
N LYS A 213 -10.89 6.97 -15.33
CA LYS A 213 -10.90 8.26 -14.61
C LYS A 213 -9.90 9.23 -15.25
N LYS A 214 -10.11 10.52 -15.02
CA LYS A 214 -9.14 11.56 -15.37
C LYS A 214 -8.60 12.19 -14.11
N ILE A 215 -7.31 12.43 -14.08
CA ILE A 215 -6.65 13.13 -12.98
C ILE A 215 -5.80 14.28 -13.51
N SER A 216 -5.60 15.26 -12.65
CA SER A 216 -4.52 16.24 -12.80
C SER A 216 -3.75 16.25 -11.48
N PHE A 217 -2.43 16.36 -11.53
CA PHE A 217 -1.67 16.54 -10.30
C PHE A 217 -0.64 17.66 -10.44
N ASN A 218 -0.48 18.44 -9.40
CA ASN A 218 0.50 19.49 -9.31
C ASN A 218 1.44 19.18 -8.14
N LEU A 219 2.73 19.18 -8.40
CA LEU A 219 3.72 19.36 -7.36
C LEU A 219 3.88 20.85 -7.09
N ASP A 220 4.27 21.19 -5.86
CA ASP A 220 4.49 22.57 -5.42
C ASP A 220 5.17 23.42 -6.51
N LYS A 221 4.78 24.68 -6.63
CA LYS A 221 5.01 25.66 -7.73
C LYS A 221 6.42 25.70 -8.34
N LYS A 222 7.43 25.07 -7.70
CA LYS A 222 8.84 25.08 -8.14
C LYS A 222 9.20 24.03 -9.22
N LYS A 223 8.29 23.10 -9.61
CA LYS A 223 8.59 22.02 -10.54
C LYS A 223 7.61 21.89 -11.72
N LYS A 224 7.18 23.02 -12.30
CA LYS A 224 6.21 23.06 -13.40
C LYS A 224 6.62 22.30 -14.68
N ASN A 225 7.90 21.98 -14.89
CA ASN A 225 8.43 21.39 -16.13
C ASN A 225 9.13 20.04 -15.92
N SER A 226 8.75 19.28 -14.90
CA SER A 226 9.34 17.94 -14.71
C SER A 226 8.78 16.98 -15.76
N LYS A 227 9.66 16.21 -16.38
CA LYS A 227 9.25 15.04 -17.18
C LYS A 227 8.92 13.90 -16.24
N TRP A 228 7.93 13.11 -16.61
CA TRP A 228 7.48 11.96 -15.87
C TRP A 228 7.37 10.75 -16.78
N THR A 229 7.73 9.61 -16.25
CA THR A 229 7.41 8.33 -16.88
C THR A 229 6.27 7.68 -16.10
N ALA A 230 5.19 7.32 -16.82
CA ALA A 230 4.08 6.57 -16.27
C ALA A 230 4.33 5.07 -16.44
N TYR A 231 4.36 4.32 -15.35
CA TYR A 231 4.46 2.86 -15.32
C TYR A 231 3.13 2.28 -14.93
N ARG A 232 2.63 1.30 -15.68
CA ARG A 232 1.30 0.72 -15.44
C ARG A 232 1.34 -0.78 -15.21
N THR A 233 0.45 -1.22 -14.32
CA THR A 233 0.04 -2.61 -14.14
C THR A 233 -1.46 -2.70 -14.32
N SER A 234 -1.92 -3.57 -15.22
CA SER A 234 -3.34 -3.79 -15.51
C SER A 234 -3.58 -5.23 -16.00
N ASP A 235 -4.83 -5.59 -16.30
CA ASP A 235 -5.16 -6.89 -16.90
C ASP A 235 -4.72 -7.01 -18.37
N MET A 236 -4.27 -5.92 -18.99
CA MET A 236 -3.71 -5.99 -20.34
C MET A 236 -2.43 -6.85 -20.34
N ASN A 237 -2.27 -7.64 -21.40
CA ASN A 237 -1.07 -8.43 -21.60
C ASN A 237 0.17 -7.53 -21.65
N ASN A 238 1.22 -7.97 -20.95
CA ASN A 238 2.51 -7.26 -20.83
C ASN A 238 2.49 -5.94 -20.05
N GLU A 239 1.43 -5.60 -19.36
CA GLU A 239 1.44 -4.46 -18.44
C GLU A 239 1.79 -4.89 -17.01
N HIS A 240 3.10 -5.00 -16.78
CA HIS A 240 3.75 -5.43 -15.54
C HIS A 240 4.76 -4.36 -15.11
N ILE A 241 4.29 -3.24 -14.57
CA ILE A 241 5.08 -2.03 -14.34
C ILE A 241 5.72 -1.55 -15.66
N THR A 242 4.94 -1.62 -16.71
CA THR A 242 5.42 -1.28 -18.06
C THR A 242 5.38 0.23 -18.25
N PRO A 243 6.45 0.85 -18.79
CA PRO A 243 6.40 2.26 -19.16
C PRO A 243 5.40 2.44 -20.31
N VAL A 244 4.33 3.19 -20.07
CA VAL A 244 3.24 3.38 -21.02
C VAL A 244 3.20 4.78 -21.63
N ALA A 245 3.77 5.76 -20.93
CA ALA A 245 3.83 7.13 -21.41
C ALA A 245 4.98 7.91 -20.78
N GLN A 246 5.51 8.86 -21.53
CA GLN A 246 6.28 9.99 -20.99
C GLN A 246 5.39 11.23 -21.06
N ILE A 247 5.25 11.93 -19.95
CA ILE A 247 4.40 13.11 -19.84
C ILE A 247 5.20 14.32 -19.34
N THR A 248 4.89 15.45 -19.90
CA THR A 248 5.39 16.76 -19.46
C THR A 248 4.26 17.64 -18.94
N ASP A 249 3.03 17.31 -19.34
CA ASP A 249 1.81 17.93 -18.84
C ASP A 249 1.10 16.98 -17.86
N THR A 250 0.90 17.42 -16.65
CA THR A 250 0.25 16.66 -15.58
C THR A 250 -1.26 16.95 -15.47
N HIS A 251 -1.86 17.56 -16.50
CA HIS A 251 -3.29 17.84 -16.56
C HIS A 251 -4.02 16.82 -17.45
N ASN A 252 -5.25 16.50 -17.04
CA ASN A 252 -6.17 15.64 -17.81
C ASN A 252 -5.58 14.28 -18.24
N ILE A 253 -4.84 13.64 -17.34
CA ILE A 253 -4.25 12.33 -17.58
C ILE A 253 -5.33 11.26 -17.46
N ASP A 254 -5.47 10.42 -18.48
CA ASP A 254 -6.38 9.28 -18.46
C ASP A 254 -5.80 8.13 -17.63
N ILE A 255 -6.57 7.67 -16.65
CA ILE A 255 -6.28 6.50 -15.83
C ILE A 255 -7.31 5.43 -16.20
N PRO A 256 -6.91 4.38 -16.92
CA PRO A 256 -7.82 3.29 -17.25
C PRO A 256 -8.46 2.66 -16.01
N GLN A 257 -9.59 1.99 -16.19
CA GLN A 257 -10.21 1.18 -15.16
C GLN A 257 -9.26 0.06 -14.69
N ARG A 258 -9.45 -0.41 -13.47
CA ARG A 258 -8.80 -1.61 -12.93
C ARG A 258 -7.29 -1.63 -13.14
N CYS A 259 -6.59 -0.55 -12.78
CA CYS A 259 -5.14 -0.46 -12.96
C CYS A 259 -4.43 0.25 -11.80
N ILE A 260 -3.12 0.08 -11.76
CA ILE A 260 -2.21 0.85 -10.92
C ILE A 260 -1.25 1.58 -11.84
N VAL A 261 -1.12 2.88 -11.68
CA VAL A 261 -0.16 3.71 -12.42
C VAL A 261 0.77 4.39 -11.44
N THR A 262 2.07 4.22 -11.63
CA THR A 262 3.09 4.96 -10.88
C THR A 262 3.78 5.96 -11.80
N PHE A 263 3.62 7.23 -11.50
CA PHE A 263 4.31 8.33 -12.16
C PHE A 263 5.63 8.59 -11.45
N VAL A 264 6.74 8.58 -12.20
CA VAL A 264 8.08 8.79 -11.65
C VAL A 264 8.71 10.00 -12.34
N SER A 265 9.14 11.00 -11.56
CA SER A 265 9.83 12.16 -12.11
C SER A 265 11.27 11.81 -12.56
N GLU A 266 11.72 12.44 -13.64
CA GLU A 266 13.10 12.33 -14.06
C GLU A 266 14.10 13.06 -13.14
#